data_6baea089d735a79c1363bdb173c220f5
#
_entry.id   6baea089d735a79c1363bdb173c220f5
#
_cell.length_a   1.000
_cell.length_b   1.000
_cell.length_c   1.000
_cell.angle_alpha   90.00
_cell.angle_beta   90.00
_cell.angle_gamma   90.00
#
_symmetry.space_group_name_H-M   'P 1'
#
loop_
_entity.id
_entity.type
_entity.pdbx_description
1 polymer ?
#
loop_
_entity_poly.entity_id
_entity_poly.type
_entity_poly.pdbx_seq_one_letter_code
_entity_poly.pdbx_strand_id
1 'polypeptide(L)'
;SWGQHFLEWSTPDYWHRINDQQETNLHNTSSWFDQKPRLILMLGIVFGTLILPTVVSKNILKLPDILKTLIPEKSFSIIAFLIIGTHLLEKILSFLDIDFFARYSEVQEIMLFYFVLLYLINLYHKLSYNEKP
;
A
#
# COMPACT_ATOMS: atom_id res chain seq x y z
N SER A 1 15.51 -1.81 15.91
CA SER A 1 14.59 -2.95 16.12
C SER A 1 14.18 -3.07 17.58
N TRP A 2 13.08 -3.80 17.85
CA TRP A 2 12.58 -4.03 19.22
C TRP A 2 13.65 -4.62 20.14
N GLY A 3 14.41 -5.60 19.65
CA GLY A 3 15.50 -6.22 20.43
C GLY A 3 16.61 -5.26 20.81
N GLN A 4 16.95 -4.33 19.93
CA GLN A 4 17.98 -3.31 20.22
C GLN A 4 17.46 -2.28 21.23
N HIS A 5 16.19 -1.91 21.14
CA HIS A 5 15.60 -0.87 21.99
C HIS A 5 15.29 -1.37 23.41
N PHE A 6 14.81 -2.61 23.56
CA PHE A 6 14.41 -3.16 24.85
C PHE A 6 15.43 -4.09 25.51
N LEU A 7 16.31 -4.73 24.72
CA LEU A 7 17.26 -5.71 25.22
C LEU A 7 18.71 -5.19 25.15
N GLU A 8 18.92 -3.92 24.74
CA GLU A 8 20.22 -3.27 24.59
C GLU A 8 21.24 -4.09 23.78
N TRP A 9 20.75 -4.84 22.77
CA TRP A 9 21.64 -5.60 21.90
C TRP A 9 22.46 -4.68 21.01
N SER A 10 23.76 -4.88 20.99
CA SER A 10 24.64 -4.20 20.04
C SER A 10 24.36 -4.70 18.62
N THR A 11 24.28 -3.77 17.67
CA THR A 11 24.15 -4.13 16.26
C THR A 11 25.41 -4.81 15.78
N PRO A 12 25.39 -6.03 15.20
CA PRO A 12 26.54 -6.66 14.61
C PRO A 12 27.19 -5.79 13.52
N ASP A 13 28.52 -5.80 13.39
CA ASP A 13 29.31 -4.97 12.45
C ASP A 13 28.86 -5.09 10.99
N TYR A 14 28.33 -6.27 10.61
CA TYR A 14 27.77 -6.50 9.29
C TYR A 14 26.58 -5.55 9.01
N TRP A 15 25.65 -5.40 9.95
CA TRP A 15 24.49 -4.54 9.84
C TRP A 15 24.84 -3.06 9.88
N HIS A 16 25.86 -2.67 10.65
CA HIS A 16 26.38 -1.29 10.64
C HIS A 16 26.87 -0.85 9.26
N ARG A 17 27.36 -1.79 8.46
CA ARG A 17 27.89 -1.47 7.12
C ARG A 17 26.83 -1.41 6.02
N ILE A 18 25.71 -2.12 6.17
CA ILE A 18 24.70 -2.28 5.10
C ILE A 18 23.38 -1.57 5.41
N ASN A 19 23.24 -0.99 6.59
CA ASN A 19 21.99 -0.40 7.06
C ASN A 19 22.22 1.06 7.48
N ASP A 20 21.61 1.99 6.77
CA ASP A 20 21.77 3.43 6.98
C ASP A 20 21.30 3.91 8.37
N GLN A 21 20.41 3.17 9.03
CA GLN A 21 19.89 3.49 10.36
C GLN A 21 20.54 2.68 11.49
N GLN A 22 21.57 1.87 11.18
CA GLN A 22 22.29 1.04 12.15
C GLN A 22 21.41 0.05 12.92
N GLU A 23 20.30 -0.36 12.35
CA GLU A 23 19.38 -1.34 12.92
C GLU A 23 19.50 -2.72 12.26
N THR A 24 19.21 -3.78 13.03
CA THR A 24 19.19 -5.18 12.50
C THR A 24 17.88 -5.48 11.79
N ASN A 25 17.57 -4.76 10.72
CA ASN A 25 16.41 -5.06 9.90
C ASN A 25 16.72 -4.94 8.40
N LEU A 26 16.09 -5.80 7.61
CA LEU A 26 16.26 -5.82 6.14
C LEU A 26 15.61 -4.61 5.46
N HIS A 27 14.64 -3.99 6.11
CA HIS A 27 13.89 -2.88 5.56
C HIS A 27 14.79 -1.67 5.24
N ASN A 28 15.76 -1.40 6.12
CA ASN A 28 16.67 -0.26 6.01
C ASN A 28 17.97 -0.58 5.25
N THR A 29 18.12 -1.77 4.68
CA THR A 29 19.33 -2.13 3.91
C THR A 29 19.39 -1.50 2.54
N SER A 30 18.25 -1.06 2.01
CA SER A 30 18.17 -0.47 0.66
C SER A 30 16.83 0.24 0.48
N SER A 31 16.86 1.42 -0.12
CA SER A 31 15.65 2.13 -0.58
C SER A 31 14.76 1.27 -1.49
N TRP A 32 15.32 0.23 -2.11
CA TRP A 32 14.60 -0.72 -2.93
C TRP A 32 13.58 -1.54 -2.10
N PHE A 33 13.96 -2.01 -0.90
CA PHE A 33 13.09 -2.77 0.00
C PHE A 33 12.07 -1.90 0.73
N ASP A 34 12.33 -0.62 0.89
CA ASP A 34 11.43 0.34 1.52
C ASP A 34 10.39 0.89 0.52
N GLN A 35 10.84 1.41 -0.61
CA GLN A 35 9.98 2.16 -1.53
C GLN A 35 9.23 1.28 -2.54
N LYS A 36 9.84 0.20 -3.02
CA LYS A 36 9.26 -0.64 -4.09
C LYS A 36 7.99 -1.38 -3.68
N PRO A 37 7.91 -2.04 -2.51
CA PRO A 37 6.67 -2.70 -2.08
C PRO A 37 5.50 -1.72 -1.99
N ARG A 38 5.74 -0.51 -1.48
CA ARG A 38 4.75 0.55 -1.37
C ARG A 38 4.25 1.00 -2.74
N LEU A 39 5.17 1.23 -3.67
CA LEU A 39 4.84 1.60 -5.05
C LEU A 39 4.01 0.50 -5.74
N ILE A 40 4.43 -0.77 -5.62
CA ILE A 40 3.72 -1.91 -6.21
C ILE A 40 2.30 -2.01 -5.65
N LEU A 41 2.14 -1.88 -4.34
CA LEU A 41 0.82 -1.89 -3.70
C LEU A 41 -0.06 -0.73 -4.19
N MET A 42 0.48 0.48 -4.26
CA MET A 42 -0.22 1.65 -4.77
C MET A 42 -0.67 1.45 -6.23
N LEU A 43 0.20 0.95 -7.10
CA LEU A 43 -0.14 0.63 -8.49
C LEU A 43 -1.21 -0.47 -8.56
N GLY A 44 -1.11 -1.50 -7.71
CA GLY A 44 -2.12 -2.55 -7.61
C GLY A 44 -3.49 -2.02 -7.19
N ILE A 45 -3.55 -1.10 -6.22
CA ILE A 45 -4.79 -0.44 -5.80
C ILE A 45 -5.39 0.38 -6.94
N VAL A 46 -4.59 1.22 -7.60
CA VAL A 46 -5.04 2.05 -8.72
C VAL A 46 -5.57 1.18 -9.87
N PHE A 47 -4.80 0.17 -10.27
CA PHE A 47 -5.21 -0.76 -11.32
C PHE A 47 -6.48 -1.52 -10.93
N GLY A 48 -6.53 -2.09 -9.72
CA GLY A 48 -7.65 -2.90 -9.24
C GLY A 48 -8.95 -2.13 -9.05
N THR A 49 -8.87 -0.84 -8.68
CA THR A 49 -10.08 -0.04 -8.38
C THR A 49 -10.55 0.83 -9.53
N LEU A 50 -9.68 1.31 -10.41
CA LEU A 50 -10.04 2.23 -11.48
C LEU A 50 -10.07 1.54 -12.84
N ILE A 51 -9.05 0.76 -13.17
CA ILE A 51 -8.89 0.16 -14.49
C ILE A 51 -9.71 -1.13 -14.62
N LEU A 52 -9.48 -2.08 -13.71
CA LEU A 52 -10.05 -3.41 -13.80
C LEU A 52 -11.59 -3.42 -13.79
N PRO A 53 -12.31 -2.69 -12.89
CA PRO A 53 -13.76 -2.62 -12.93
C PRO A 53 -14.29 -2.04 -14.23
N THR A 54 -13.60 -1.06 -14.80
CA THR A 54 -13.99 -0.41 -16.05
C THR A 54 -13.84 -1.35 -17.26
N VAL A 55 -12.73 -2.08 -17.32
CA VAL A 55 -12.44 -3.04 -18.40
C VAL A 55 -13.42 -4.22 -18.38
N VAL A 56 -13.72 -4.71 -17.17
CA VAL A 56 -14.68 -5.82 -16.99
C VAL A 56 -16.11 -5.38 -17.28
N SER A 57 -16.52 -4.19 -16.83
CA SER A 57 -17.88 -3.67 -17.09
C SER A 57 -18.16 -3.44 -18.58
N LYS A 58 -17.13 -3.09 -19.36
CA LYS A 58 -17.22 -2.94 -20.81
C LYS A 58 -17.08 -4.25 -21.60
N ASN A 59 -17.05 -5.40 -20.92
CA ASN A 59 -16.82 -6.73 -21.52
C ASN A 59 -15.55 -6.86 -22.38
N ILE A 60 -14.57 -5.98 -22.17
CA ILE A 60 -13.28 -6.05 -22.86
C ILE A 60 -12.50 -7.27 -22.37
N LEU A 61 -12.60 -7.56 -21.06
CA LEU A 61 -11.96 -8.72 -20.42
C LEU A 61 -13.03 -9.64 -19.83
N LYS A 62 -13.11 -10.87 -20.35
CA LYS A 62 -14.01 -11.90 -19.81
C LYS A 62 -13.29 -12.64 -18.70
N LEU A 63 -13.65 -12.36 -17.45
CA LEU A 63 -13.12 -13.05 -16.29
C LEU A 63 -14.09 -14.13 -15.80
N PRO A 64 -13.57 -15.26 -15.27
CA PRO A 64 -14.37 -16.21 -14.48
C PRO A 64 -15.06 -15.50 -13.31
N ASP A 65 -16.22 -15.99 -12.88
CA ASP A 65 -17.02 -15.33 -11.85
C ASP A 65 -16.30 -15.23 -10.51
N ILE A 66 -15.47 -16.22 -10.17
CA ILE A 66 -14.63 -16.19 -8.97
C ILE A 66 -13.66 -14.99 -8.99
N LEU A 67 -13.07 -14.67 -10.13
CA LEU A 67 -12.18 -13.52 -10.26
C LEU A 67 -12.95 -12.19 -10.27
N LYS A 68 -14.19 -12.17 -10.76
CA LYS A 68 -15.04 -10.98 -10.66
C LYS A 68 -15.37 -10.63 -9.21
N THR A 69 -15.54 -11.64 -8.34
CA THR A 69 -15.76 -11.44 -6.90
C THR A 69 -14.60 -10.73 -6.22
N LEU A 70 -13.36 -10.96 -6.69
CA LEU A 70 -12.17 -10.30 -6.17
C LEU A 70 -12.04 -8.83 -6.59
N ILE A 71 -12.83 -8.37 -7.57
CA ILE A 71 -12.76 -6.98 -8.01
C ILE A 71 -13.34 -6.06 -6.93
N PRO A 72 -12.59 -5.04 -6.49
CA PRO A 72 -13.09 -4.05 -5.54
C PRO A 72 -14.34 -3.33 -6.08
N GLU A 73 -15.22 -2.94 -5.20
CA GLU A 73 -16.38 -2.13 -5.57
C GLU A 73 -15.96 -0.72 -5.98
N LYS A 74 -16.81 -0.05 -6.76
CA LYS A 74 -16.53 1.33 -7.24
C LYS A 74 -16.31 2.33 -6.09
N SER A 75 -16.88 2.10 -4.92
CA SER A 75 -16.67 2.91 -3.71
C SER A 75 -15.20 2.99 -3.30
N PHE A 76 -14.42 1.93 -3.56
CA PHE A 76 -12.97 1.91 -3.29
C PHE A 76 -12.16 2.87 -4.16
N SER A 77 -12.71 3.33 -5.29
CA SER A 77 -12.04 4.33 -6.13
C SER A 77 -11.80 5.64 -5.39
N ILE A 78 -12.65 6.01 -4.43
CA ILE A 78 -12.47 7.20 -3.60
C ILE A 78 -11.14 7.13 -2.84
N ILE A 79 -10.85 5.97 -2.22
CA ILE A 79 -9.59 5.78 -1.48
C ILE A 79 -8.41 5.80 -2.43
N ALA A 80 -8.52 5.19 -3.63
CA ALA A 80 -7.49 5.25 -4.64
C ALA A 80 -7.19 6.70 -5.08
N PHE A 81 -8.22 7.52 -5.29
CA PHE A 81 -8.06 8.94 -5.60
C PHE A 81 -7.40 9.72 -4.45
N LEU A 82 -7.73 9.41 -3.21
CA LEU A 82 -7.06 10.03 -2.05
C LEU A 82 -5.58 9.65 -1.99
N ILE A 83 -5.24 8.39 -2.24
CA ILE A 83 -3.83 7.92 -2.26
C ILE A 83 -3.04 8.63 -3.38
N ILE A 84 -3.61 8.73 -4.58
CA ILE A 84 -2.97 9.45 -5.71
C ILE A 84 -2.87 10.93 -5.40
N GLY A 85 -3.95 11.52 -4.89
CA GLY A 85 -4.03 12.96 -4.57
C GLY A 85 -3.00 13.37 -3.52
N THR A 86 -2.85 12.60 -2.45
CA THR A 86 -1.83 12.86 -1.42
C THR A 86 -0.41 12.69 -1.97
N HIS A 87 -0.18 11.71 -2.85
CA HIS A 87 1.11 11.52 -3.49
C HIS A 87 1.47 12.68 -4.43
N LEU A 88 0.50 13.14 -5.23
CA LEU A 88 0.68 14.30 -6.10
C LEU A 88 0.92 15.59 -5.30
N LEU A 89 0.14 15.79 -4.24
CA LEU A 89 0.26 16.94 -3.36
C LEU A 89 1.66 17.00 -2.74
N GLU A 90 2.16 15.88 -2.23
CA GLU A 90 3.53 15.80 -1.69
C GLU A 90 4.57 16.20 -2.73
N LYS A 91 4.44 15.69 -3.97
CA LYS A 91 5.37 16.04 -5.06
C LYS A 91 5.32 17.53 -5.41
N ILE A 92 4.13 18.13 -5.44
CA ILE A 92 3.96 19.57 -5.72
C ILE A 92 4.57 20.40 -4.59
N LEU A 93 4.29 20.05 -3.32
CA LEU A 93 4.82 20.78 -2.17
C LEU A 93 6.33 20.66 -2.07
N SER A 94 6.89 19.48 -2.32
CA SER A 94 8.34 19.26 -2.38
C SER A 94 8.99 20.08 -3.51
N PHE A 95 8.33 20.21 -4.66
CA PHE A 95 8.81 21.08 -5.74
C PHE A 95 8.80 22.58 -5.37
N LEU A 96 7.88 22.98 -4.50
CA LEU A 96 7.76 24.36 -3.99
C LEU A 96 8.62 24.62 -2.74
N ASP A 97 9.43 23.66 -2.32
CA ASP A 97 10.27 23.72 -1.11
C ASP A 97 9.47 23.96 0.17
N ILE A 98 8.23 23.41 0.22
CA ILE A 98 7.31 23.52 1.34
C ILE A 98 7.25 22.17 2.07
N ASP A 99 7.84 22.08 3.24
CA ASP A 99 7.76 20.92 4.14
C ASP A 99 6.43 20.91 4.91
N PHE A 100 5.34 20.55 4.22
CA PHE A 100 4.02 20.44 4.87
C PHE A 100 3.80 19.10 5.58
N PHE A 101 4.36 18.02 5.03
CA PHE A 101 4.24 16.67 5.58
C PHE A 101 5.57 16.15 6.11
N ALA A 102 5.91 16.42 7.36
CA ALA A 102 7.12 15.90 7.99
C ALA A 102 7.24 14.35 7.96
N ARG A 103 6.09 13.64 7.81
CA ARG A 103 6.01 12.17 7.79
C ARG A 103 5.06 11.65 6.71
N TYR A 104 5.17 12.18 5.50
CA TYR A 104 4.33 11.78 4.38
C TYR A 104 4.31 10.27 4.13
N SER A 105 5.45 9.60 4.23
CA SER A 105 5.56 8.16 4.04
C SER A 105 4.68 7.36 5.00
N GLU A 106 4.60 7.78 6.26
CA GLU A 106 3.77 7.12 7.28
C GLU A 106 2.28 7.30 6.98
N VAL A 107 1.87 8.51 6.58
CA VAL A 107 0.48 8.78 6.17
C VAL A 107 0.09 7.90 4.99
N GLN A 108 0.96 7.78 4.00
CA GLN A 108 0.71 6.94 2.84
C GLN A 108 0.60 5.45 3.23
N GLU A 109 1.47 4.95 4.10
CA GLU A 109 1.38 3.58 4.60
C GLU A 109 0.06 3.30 5.32
N ILE A 110 -0.35 4.20 6.22
CA ILE A 110 -1.63 4.07 6.92
C ILE A 110 -2.79 3.98 5.92
N MET A 111 -2.80 4.83 4.88
CA MET A 111 -3.85 4.81 3.85
C MET A 111 -3.85 3.49 3.06
N LEU A 112 -2.68 2.97 2.71
CA LEU A 112 -2.53 1.71 2.00
C LEU A 112 -3.01 0.52 2.86
N PHE A 113 -2.62 0.45 4.13
CA PHE A 113 -3.08 -0.58 5.06
C PHE A 113 -4.58 -0.50 5.30
N TYR A 114 -5.11 0.71 5.46
CA TYR A 114 -6.55 0.93 5.62
C TYR A 114 -7.34 0.46 4.39
N PHE A 115 -6.84 0.73 3.19
CA PHE A 115 -7.42 0.20 1.96
C PHE A 115 -7.47 -1.34 1.98
N VAL A 116 -6.34 -1.98 2.27
CA VAL A 116 -6.26 -3.45 2.32
C VAL A 116 -7.24 -4.01 3.35
N LEU A 117 -7.31 -3.43 4.54
CA LEU A 117 -8.23 -3.85 5.59
C LEU A 117 -9.70 -3.77 5.12
N LEU A 118 -10.11 -2.62 4.59
CA LEU A 118 -11.48 -2.43 4.09
C LEU A 118 -11.80 -3.37 2.91
N TYR A 119 -10.84 -3.58 2.03
CA TYR A 119 -10.98 -4.52 0.92
C TYR A 119 -11.20 -5.96 1.42
N LEU A 120 -10.41 -6.41 2.39
CA LEU A 120 -10.56 -7.75 2.98
C LEU A 120 -11.91 -7.92 3.68
N ILE A 121 -12.38 -6.91 4.42
CA ILE A 121 -13.72 -6.92 5.04
C ILE A 121 -14.80 -7.02 3.96
N ASN A 122 -14.71 -6.21 2.91
CA ASN A 122 -15.67 -6.26 1.81
C ASN A 122 -15.67 -7.62 1.09
N LEU A 123 -14.48 -8.17 0.85
CA LEU A 123 -14.34 -9.49 0.23
C LEU A 123 -14.93 -10.59 1.11
N TYR A 124 -14.69 -10.55 2.41
CA TYR A 124 -15.29 -11.49 3.37
C TYR A 124 -16.83 -11.43 3.32
N HIS A 125 -17.41 -10.24 3.31
CA HIS A 125 -18.86 -10.07 3.19
C HIS A 125 -19.42 -10.63 1.87
N LYS A 126 -18.76 -10.36 0.75
CA LYS A 126 -19.15 -10.91 -0.55
C LYS A 126 -19.16 -12.43 -0.59
N LEU A 127 -18.10 -13.05 -0.04
CA LEU A 127 -17.98 -14.52 0.01
C LEU A 127 -19.04 -15.12 0.93
N SER A 128 -19.20 -14.59 2.15
CA SER A 128 -20.21 -15.05 3.10
C SER A 128 -21.65 -14.91 2.61
N TYR A 129 -21.93 -13.91 1.79
CA TYR A 129 -23.27 -13.72 1.21
C TYR A 129 -23.58 -14.73 0.11
N ASN A 130 -22.57 -15.08 -0.71
CA ASN A 130 -22.72 -16.05 -1.79
C ASN A 130 -22.81 -17.50 -1.31
N GLU A 131 -22.46 -17.79 -0.05
CA GLU A 131 -22.57 -19.13 0.55
C GLU A 131 -23.93 -19.40 1.20
N LYS A 132 -24.82 -18.40 1.28
CA LYS A 132 -26.17 -18.62 1.80
C LYS A 132 -27.03 -19.19 0.68
N PRO A 133 -27.59 -20.44 0.87
CA PRO A 133 -28.46 -21.10 -0.12
C PRO A 133 -29.78 -20.35 -0.35
#